data_83fbeafc86bcb32f964d8b3e4fc958d5
#
_entry.id   83fbeafc86bcb32f964d8b3e4fc958d5
#
_cell.length_a   1.000
_cell.length_b   1.000
_cell.length_c   1.000
_cell.angle_alpha   90.00
_cell.angle_beta   90.00
_cell.angle_gamma   90.00
#
_symmetry.space_group_name_H-M   'P 1'
#
loop_
_entity.id
_entity.type
_entity.pdbx_description
1 polymer ?
#
loop_
_entity_poly.entity_id
_entity_poly.type
_entity_poly.pdbx_seq_one_letter_code
_entity_poly.pdbx_strand_id
1 'polypeptide(L)'
;KRGAGSKVVMASSGTVDQAVRAQLGDLIGNLNTTTAKAVKGLLQSAVDEGLSLSEITTQLSVMPEFSPARALMVARTEVGKSYSAGTDLAYRALADEGIRVKKAWLARPDARPEHRAMDGQTVEVDAVFTSPDGHTAKHPGGFGVAKLDINCTCVESVIVMEDE
;
A
#
# COMPACT_ATOMS: atom_id res chain seq x y z
N LYS A 1 -21.61 -29.24 23.22
CA LYS A 1 -20.94 -28.86 21.95
C LYS A 1 -20.12 -27.61 22.24
N ARG A 2 -18.82 -27.75 22.26
CA ARG A 2 -17.89 -26.62 22.47
C ARG A 2 -17.72 -25.93 21.13
N GLY A 3 -18.04 -24.62 21.06
CA GLY A 3 -17.80 -23.81 19.90
C GLY A 3 -16.30 -23.78 19.59
N ALA A 4 -15.97 -24.10 18.36
CA ALA A 4 -14.63 -23.89 17.83
C ALA A 4 -14.40 -22.38 17.79
N GLY A 5 -13.54 -21.88 18.68
CA GLY A 5 -13.09 -20.49 18.64
C GLY A 5 -12.36 -20.28 17.32
N SER A 6 -12.85 -19.36 16.51
CA SER A 6 -12.14 -18.88 15.31
C SER A 6 -10.77 -18.41 15.72
N LYS A 7 -9.74 -19.14 15.34
CA LYS A 7 -8.36 -18.73 15.47
C LYS A 7 -8.13 -17.70 14.37
N VAL A 8 -8.19 -16.43 14.68
CA VAL A 8 -7.72 -15.37 13.78
C VAL A 8 -6.21 -15.52 13.68
N VAL A 9 -5.75 -16.14 12.61
CA VAL A 9 -4.33 -16.20 12.29
C VAL A 9 -3.99 -14.90 11.58
N MET A 10 -3.43 -13.98 12.32
CA MET A 10 -2.77 -12.82 11.71
C MET A 10 -1.58 -13.34 10.92
N ALA A 11 -1.44 -12.92 9.65
CA ALA A 11 -0.20 -13.13 8.92
C ALA A 11 0.95 -12.71 9.84
N SER A 12 2.01 -13.52 9.92
CA SER A 12 3.09 -13.24 10.85
C SER A 12 3.58 -11.82 10.59
N SER A 13 3.68 -11.00 11.62
CA SER A 13 4.07 -9.59 11.50
C SER A 13 5.37 -9.43 10.68
N GLY A 14 6.26 -10.42 10.69
CA GLY A 14 7.47 -10.44 9.92
C GLY A 14 7.29 -10.52 8.39
N THR A 15 6.27 -11.24 7.90
CA THR A 15 6.03 -11.33 6.44
C THR A 15 5.47 -10.02 5.88
N VAL A 16 4.54 -9.40 6.62
CA VAL A 16 3.98 -8.08 6.25
C VAL A 16 5.07 -7.02 6.33
N ASP A 17 5.87 -6.99 7.40
CA ASP A 17 6.97 -6.06 7.57
C ASP A 17 8.02 -6.19 6.45
N GLN A 18 8.41 -7.40 6.07
CA GLN A 18 9.34 -7.64 4.98
C GLN A 18 8.81 -7.13 3.63
N ALA A 19 7.51 -7.34 3.35
CA ALA A 19 6.90 -6.88 2.12
C ALA A 19 6.76 -5.36 2.06
N VAL A 20 6.37 -4.73 3.19
CA VAL A 20 6.36 -3.27 3.34
C VAL A 20 7.75 -2.71 3.02
N ARG A 21 8.81 -3.27 3.61
CA ARG A 21 10.19 -2.84 3.37
C ARG A 21 10.66 -3.03 1.93
N ALA A 22 10.24 -4.11 1.27
CA ALA A 22 10.62 -4.39 -0.11
C ALA A 22 10.05 -3.35 -1.09
N GLN A 23 8.90 -2.74 -0.77
CA GLN A 23 8.20 -1.78 -1.62
C GLN A 23 8.62 -0.32 -1.38
N LEU A 24 9.32 -0.04 -0.27
CA LEU A 24 9.74 1.32 0.06
C LEU A 24 10.80 1.84 -0.91
N GLY A 25 10.56 3.00 -1.47
CA GLY A 25 11.54 3.73 -2.26
C GLY A 25 11.56 3.44 -3.77
N ASP A 26 10.63 2.64 -4.29
CA ASP A 26 10.61 2.28 -5.72
C ASP A 26 10.26 3.46 -6.64
N LEU A 27 9.51 4.44 -6.18
CA LEU A 27 9.07 5.61 -6.95
C LEU A 27 10.05 6.80 -6.91
N ILE A 28 11.20 6.64 -6.27
CA ILE A 28 12.19 7.71 -6.12
C ILE A 28 13.13 7.80 -7.35
N GLY A 29 12.67 7.35 -8.51
CA GLY A 29 13.47 7.11 -9.72
C GLY A 29 14.20 8.29 -10.35
N ASN A 30 14.06 9.52 -9.83
CA ASN A 30 14.75 10.72 -10.32
C ASN A 30 15.75 11.30 -9.30
N LEU A 31 16.06 10.59 -8.24
CA LEU A 31 17.08 10.97 -7.29
C LEU A 31 18.41 10.31 -7.65
N ASN A 32 19.51 10.98 -7.32
CA ASN A 32 20.80 10.33 -7.40
C ASN A 32 20.84 9.12 -6.42
N THR A 33 21.71 8.16 -6.70
CA THR A 33 21.78 6.89 -5.96
C THR A 33 21.97 7.08 -4.46
N THR A 34 22.72 8.10 -4.04
CA THR A 34 23.00 8.39 -2.63
C THR A 34 21.73 8.87 -1.92
N THR A 35 21.04 9.84 -2.51
CA THR A 35 19.78 10.36 -1.96
C THR A 35 18.69 9.30 -1.94
N ALA A 36 18.56 8.50 -2.99
CA ALA A 36 17.60 7.38 -3.04
C ALA A 36 17.87 6.40 -1.89
N LYS A 37 19.13 6.06 -1.62
CA LYS A 37 19.54 5.22 -0.49
C LYS A 37 19.18 5.82 0.86
N ALA A 38 19.45 7.11 1.05
CA ALA A 38 19.15 7.83 2.29
C ALA A 38 17.63 7.86 2.54
N VAL A 39 16.83 8.19 1.53
CA VAL A 39 15.36 8.18 1.63
C VAL A 39 14.82 6.78 1.96
N LYS A 40 15.32 5.75 1.28
CA LYS A 40 14.92 4.37 1.57
C LYS A 40 15.26 3.99 3.01
N GLY A 41 16.45 4.32 3.49
CA GLY A 41 16.86 4.08 4.87
C GLY A 41 15.95 4.79 5.88
N LEU A 42 15.63 6.06 5.64
CA LEU A 42 14.72 6.83 6.48
C LEU A 42 13.32 6.21 6.53
N LEU A 43 12.77 5.82 5.39
CA LEU A 43 11.45 5.18 5.35
C LEU A 43 11.44 3.82 6.05
N GLN A 44 12.52 3.05 5.96
CA GLN A 44 12.66 1.79 6.70
C GLN A 44 12.73 2.02 8.21
N SER A 45 13.53 2.99 8.67
CA SER A 45 13.59 3.36 10.10
C SER A 45 12.25 3.87 10.61
N ALA A 46 11.53 4.62 9.78
CA ALA A 46 10.20 5.13 10.12
C ALA A 46 9.20 4.01 10.42
N VAL A 47 9.29 2.87 9.72
CA VAL A 47 8.48 1.68 10.01
C VAL A 47 8.86 1.09 11.36
N ASP A 48 10.16 0.97 11.67
CA ASP A 48 10.65 0.42 12.94
C ASP A 48 10.25 1.28 14.15
N GLU A 49 10.30 2.60 13.98
CA GLU A 49 10.04 3.58 15.03
C GLU A 49 8.56 3.98 15.12
N GLY A 50 7.73 3.54 14.17
CA GLY A 50 6.32 3.89 14.10
C GLY A 50 6.06 5.38 13.83
N LEU A 51 6.91 6.02 13.03
CA LEU A 51 6.80 7.45 12.75
C LEU A 51 5.53 7.82 11.98
N SER A 52 4.93 8.93 12.36
CA SER A 52 3.81 9.52 11.64
C SER A 52 4.24 10.10 10.28
N LEU A 53 3.28 10.27 9.38
CA LEU A 53 3.49 10.93 8.09
C LEU A 53 4.12 12.32 8.25
N SER A 54 3.74 13.07 9.30
CA SER A 54 4.29 14.41 9.59
C SER A 54 5.77 14.33 9.96
N GLU A 55 6.16 13.38 10.80
CA GLU A 55 7.55 13.18 11.19
C GLU A 55 8.42 12.76 10.01
N ILE A 56 7.95 11.82 9.19
CA ILE A 56 8.62 11.41 7.95
C ILE A 56 8.80 12.60 7.01
N THR A 57 7.74 13.40 6.81
CA THR A 57 7.80 14.59 5.97
C THR A 57 8.82 15.59 6.48
N THR A 58 8.86 15.82 7.79
CA THR A 58 9.84 16.73 8.42
C THR A 58 11.28 16.25 8.18
N GLN A 59 11.54 14.96 8.40
CA GLN A 59 12.87 14.40 8.18
C GLN A 59 13.30 14.43 6.70
N LEU A 60 12.39 14.21 5.77
CA LEU A 60 12.68 14.38 4.34
C LEU A 60 12.96 15.84 3.96
N SER A 61 12.25 16.79 4.57
CA SER A 61 12.37 18.23 4.26
C SER A 61 13.72 18.85 4.63
N VAL A 62 14.50 18.21 5.49
CA VAL A 62 15.85 18.69 5.83
C VAL A 62 16.90 18.20 4.82
N MET A 63 16.56 17.31 3.92
CA MET A 63 17.45 16.89 2.84
C MET A 63 17.44 17.95 1.73
N PRO A 64 18.61 18.37 1.21
CA PRO A 64 18.73 19.49 0.24
C PRO A 64 17.92 19.31 -1.04
N GLU A 65 17.65 18.06 -1.44
CA GLU A 65 16.94 17.71 -2.67
C GLU A 65 15.41 17.83 -2.55
N PHE A 66 14.89 18.08 -1.34
CA PHE A 66 13.47 18.10 -1.10
C PHE A 66 12.97 19.47 -0.67
N SER A 67 12.07 20.04 -1.47
CA SER A 67 11.16 21.07 -0.97
C SER A 67 10.12 20.43 -0.03
N PRO A 68 9.50 21.17 0.90
CA PRO A 68 8.45 20.64 1.78
C PRO A 68 7.32 19.96 1.02
N ALA A 69 6.90 20.51 -0.13
CA ALA A 69 5.87 19.91 -0.97
C ALA A 69 6.30 18.56 -1.56
N ARG A 70 7.55 18.45 -2.02
CA ARG A 70 8.11 17.20 -2.54
C ARG A 70 8.28 16.16 -1.45
N ALA A 71 8.75 16.57 -0.27
CA ALA A 71 8.89 15.69 0.89
C ALA A 71 7.54 15.07 1.28
N LEU A 72 6.49 15.90 1.37
CA LEU A 72 5.13 15.41 1.66
C LEU A 72 4.62 14.46 0.58
N MET A 73 4.85 14.77 -0.70
CA MET A 73 4.43 13.92 -1.82
C MET A 73 5.10 12.54 -1.75
N VAL A 74 6.42 12.50 -1.53
CA VAL A 74 7.17 11.25 -1.41
C VAL A 74 6.72 10.45 -0.19
N ALA A 75 6.65 11.07 0.98
CA ALA A 75 6.22 10.42 2.20
C ALA A 75 4.82 9.80 2.04
N ARG A 76 3.85 10.57 1.52
CA ARG A 76 2.48 10.10 1.30
C ARG A 76 2.41 8.94 0.32
N THR A 77 3.14 9.03 -0.79
CA THR A 77 3.15 7.99 -1.82
C THR A 77 3.74 6.68 -1.31
N GLU A 78 4.91 6.74 -0.69
CA GLU A 78 5.61 5.55 -0.22
C GLU A 78 4.92 4.89 0.98
N VAL A 79 4.45 5.68 1.95
CA VAL A 79 3.69 5.15 3.10
C VAL A 79 2.37 4.53 2.64
N GLY A 80 1.62 5.21 1.76
CA GLY A 80 0.35 4.71 1.22
C GLY A 80 0.53 3.40 0.44
N LYS A 81 1.53 3.34 -0.44
CA LYS A 81 1.88 2.13 -1.19
C LYS A 81 2.24 0.97 -0.26
N SER A 82 3.08 1.22 0.73
CA SER A 82 3.52 0.21 1.69
C SER A 82 2.37 -0.32 2.54
N TYR A 83 1.48 0.57 2.99
CA TYR A 83 0.28 0.19 3.72
C TYR A 83 -0.62 -0.73 2.87
N SER A 84 -0.90 -0.36 1.61
CA SER A 84 -1.72 -1.15 0.71
C SER A 84 -1.09 -2.51 0.39
N ALA A 85 0.22 -2.58 0.19
CA ALA A 85 0.92 -3.84 -0.02
C ALA A 85 0.81 -4.77 1.21
N GLY A 86 0.95 -4.22 2.42
CA GLY A 86 0.76 -4.97 3.66
C GLY A 86 -0.66 -5.49 3.83
N THR A 87 -1.65 -4.68 3.46
CA THR A 87 -3.08 -5.04 3.48
C THR A 87 -3.39 -6.18 2.51
N ASP A 88 -2.91 -6.10 1.26
CA ASP A 88 -3.07 -7.16 0.24
C ASP A 88 -2.50 -8.50 0.73
N LEU A 89 -1.34 -8.48 1.38
CA LEU A 89 -0.76 -9.70 1.97
C LEU A 89 -1.58 -10.25 3.12
N ALA A 90 -2.12 -9.39 3.98
CA ALA A 90 -2.97 -9.83 5.08
C ALA A 90 -4.24 -10.51 4.55
N TYR A 91 -4.84 -10.00 3.47
CA TYR A 91 -6.02 -10.62 2.84
C TYR A 91 -5.70 -11.98 2.20
N ARG A 92 -4.52 -12.12 1.59
CA ARG A 92 -4.06 -13.42 1.08
C ARG A 92 -3.85 -14.43 2.19
N ALA A 93 -3.27 -14.01 3.31
CA ALA A 93 -3.11 -14.90 4.47
C ALA A 93 -4.45 -15.41 4.99
N LEU A 94 -5.54 -14.62 4.93
CA LEU A 94 -6.88 -15.10 5.24
C LEU A 94 -7.34 -16.21 4.27
N ALA A 95 -7.06 -16.04 2.97
CA ALA A 95 -7.39 -17.04 1.96
C ALA A 95 -6.57 -18.33 2.15
N ASP A 96 -5.30 -18.23 2.50
CA ASP A 96 -4.43 -19.39 2.79
C ASP A 96 -4.93 -20.20 3.99
N GLU A 97 -5.63 -19.55 4.94
CA GLU A 97 -6.30 -20.19 6.08
C GLU A 97 -7.69 -20.77 5.71
N GLY A 98 -8.05 -20.72 4.43
CA GLY A 98 -9.31 -21.27 3.93
C GLY A 98 -10.53 -20.35 4.05
N ILE A 99 -10.34 -19.09 4.44
CA ILE A 99 -11.40 -18.09 4.47
C ILE A 99 -11.61 -17.56 3.05
N ARG A 100 -12.82 -17.74 2.50
CA ARG A 100 -13.14 -17.23 1.17
C ARG A 100 -13.28 -15.71 1.20
N VAL A 101 -12.37 -15.01 0.54
CA VAL A 101 -12.32 -13.55 0.53
C VAL A 101 -12.14 -13.02 -0.89
N LYS A 102 -12.75 -11.88 -1.13
CA LYS A 102 -12.50 -11.00 -2.26
C LYS A 102 -11.96 -9.67 -1.75
N LYS A 103 -11.38 -8.90 -2.63
CA LYS A 103 -10.95 -7.52 -2.33
C LYS A 103 -11.65 -6.53 -3.26
N ALA A 104 -11.95 -5.34 -2.72
CA ALA A 104 -12.58 -4.27 -3.46
C ALA A 104 -11.73 -2.99 -3.40
N TRP A 105 -11.64 -2.29 -4.52
CA TRP A 105 -11.01 -0.98 -4.60
C TRP A 105 -11.93 0.09 -4.03
N LEU A 106 -11.41 0.92 -3.14
CA LEU A 106 -12.13 2.05 -2.56
C LEU A 106 -11.39 3.36 -2.93
N ALA A 107 -12.02 4.15 -3.77
CA ALA A 107 -11.52 5.47 -4.14
C ALA A 107 -12.15 6.54 -3.23
N ARG A 108 -11.36 7.54 -2.87
CA ARG A 108 -11.91 8.74 -2.23
C ARG A 108 -12.70 9.58 -3.24
N PRO A 109 -13.69 10.37 -2.80
CA PRO A 109 -14.46 11.26 -3.70
C PRO A 109 -13.60 12.26 -4.46
N ASP A 110 -12.48 12.70 -3.86
CA ASP A 110 -11.50 13.61 -4.43
C ASP A 110 -10.34 12.92 -5.19
N ALA A 111 -10.42 11.60 -5.36
CA ALA A 111 -9.44 10.87 -6.15
C ALA A 111 -9.49 11.27 -7.63
N ARG A 112 -8.39 11.05 -8.33
CA ARG A 112 -8.31 11.30 -9.79
C ARG A 112 -9.34 10.48 -10.56
N PRO A 113 -9.77 10.94 -11.75
CA PRO A 113 -10.84 10.28 -12.52
C PRO A 113 -10.61 8.79 -12.76
N GLU A 114 -9.38 8.38 -13.08
CA GLU A 114 -9.02 6.98 -13.33
C GLU A 114 -9.26 6.10 -12.09
N HIS A 115 -8.94 6.62 -10.91
CA HIS A 115 -9.16 5.91 -9.65
C HIS A 115 -10.63 5.87 -9.24
N ARG A 116 -11.38 6.96 -9.48
CA ARG A 116 -12.83 6.95 -9.24
C ARG A 116 -13.57 5.97 -10.13
N ALA A 117 -13.09 5.78 -11.36
CA ALA A 117 -13.66 4.79 -12.27
C ALA A 117 -13.43 3.34 -11.83
N MET A 118 -12.47 3.11 -10.92
CA MET A 118 -12.21 1.81 -10.32
C MET A 118 -12.98 1.60 -9.02
N ASP A 119 -13.62 2.62 -8.47
CA ASP A 119 -14.32 2.54 -7.19
C ASP A 119 -15.35 1.40 -7.19
N GLY A 120 -15.31 0.55 -6.17
CA GLY A 120 -16.15 -0.65 -6.11
C GLY A 120 -15.70 -1.83 -6.99
N GLN A 121 -14.63 -1.70 -7.80
CA GLN A 121 -14.09 -2.83 -8.54
C GLN A 121 -13.73 -3.94 -7.56
N THR A 122 -14.37 -5.10 -7.71
CA THR A 122 -14.19 -6.26 -6.82
C THR A 122 -13.54 -7.39 -7.59
N VAL A 123 -12.50 -7.99 -7.01
CA VAL A 123 -11.72 -9.07 -7.63
C VAL A 123 -11.42 -10.16 -6.59
N GLU A 124 -11.07 -11.35 -7.05
CA GLU A 124 -10.52 -12.40 -6.17
C GLU A 124 -9.23 -11.90 -5.50
N VAL A 125 -8.93 -12.41 -4.31
CA VAL A 125 -7.81 -11.91 -3.48
C VAL A 125 -6.47 -11.96 -4.22
N ASP A 126 -6.25 -12.97 -5.07
CA ASP A 126 -5.02 -13.12 -5.86
C ASP A 126 -5.04 -12.37 -7.19
N ALA A 127 -6.20 -11.89 -7.61
CA ALA A 127 -6.35 -11.17 -8.85
C ALA A 127 -5.87 -9.72 -8.76
N VAL A 128 -5.79 -9.05 -9.90
CA VAL A 128 -5.36 -7.66 -10.03
C VAL A 128 -6.54 -6.75 -10.31
N PHE A 129 -6.46 -5.53 -9.79
CA PHE A 129 -7.31 -4.43 -10.23
C PHE A 129 -6.84 -3.92 -11.59
N THR A 130 -7.76 -3.43 -12.41
CA THR A 130 -7.47 -2.93 -13.75
C THR A 130 -7.97 -1.49 -13.89
N SER A 131 -7.08 -0.58 -14.24
CA SER A 131 -7.43 0.81 -14.53
C SER A 131 -8.16 0.94 -15.88
N PRO A 132 -8.89 2.05 -16.14
CA PRO A 132 -9.52 2.30 -17.44
C PRO A 132 -8.56 2.25 -18.62
N ASP A 133 -7.29 2.60 -18.40
CA ASP A 133 -6.24 2.58 -19.41
C ASP A 133 -5.59 1.18 -19.59
N GLY A 134 -6.08 0.15 -18.88
CA GLY A 134 -5.58 -1.22 -18.96
C GLY A 134 -4.34 -1.52 -18.09
N HIS A 135 -3.85 -0.59 -17.27
CA HIS A 135 -2.81 -0.89 -16.29
C HIS A 135 -3.37 -1.74 -15.15
N THR A 136 -2.56 -2.65 -14.63
CA THR A 136 -2.97 -3.56 -13.57
C THR A 136 -2.14 -3.38 -12.30
N ALA A 137 -2.76 -3.57 -11.13
CA ALA A 137 -2.11 -3.55 -9.84
C ALA A 137 -2.73 -4.55 -8.88
N LYS A 138 -1.93 -5.12 -7.98
CA LYS A 138 -2.45 -6.00 -6.91
C LYS A 138 -3.14 -5.21 -5.82
N HIS A 139 -2.70 -3.98 -5.59
CA HIS A 139 -3.17 -3.10 -4.52
C HIS A 139 -3.04 -1.63 -4.96
N PRO A 140 -3.69 -0.68 -4.30
CA PRO A 140 -3.52 0.75 -4.55
C PRO A 140 -2.05 1.19 -4.44
N GLY A 141 -1.61 2.01 -5.40
CA GLY A 141 -0.22 2.47 -5.51
C GLY A 141 0.76 1.44 -6.06
N GLY A 142 0.28 0.32 -6.60
CA GLY A 142 1.08 -0.79 -7.11
C GLY A 142 1.09 -0.94 -8.63
N PHE A 143 0.70 0.08 -9.41
CA PHE A 143 0.68 0.01 -10.88
C PHE A 143 2.07 0.07 -11.51
N GLY A 144 3.08 0.61 -10.82
CA GLY A 144 4.38 0.92 -11.39
C GLY A 144 4.35 2.10 -12.37
N VAL A 145 3.30 2.89 -12.36
CA VAL A 145 3.06 4.03 -13.25
C VAL A 145 2.88 5.30 -12.44
N ALA A 146 3.79 6.24 -12.59
CA ALA A 146 3.83 7.46 -11.78
C ALA A 146 2.50 8.22 -11.76
N LYS A 147 1.81 8.33 -12.92
CA LYS A 147 0.52 9.02 -13.00
C LYS A 147 -0.58 8.35 -12.18
N LEU A 148 -0.48 7.05 -11.91
CA LEU A 148 -1.46 6.29 -11.12
C LEU A 148 -1.03 6.14 -9.66
N ASP A 149 0.26 6.08 -9.39
CA ASP A 149 0.77 5.73 -8.05
C ASP A 149 1.10 6.95 -7.17
N ILE A 150 1.65 8.04 -7.78
CA ILE A 150 2.03 9.22 -6.99
C ILE A 150 0.79 9.86 -6.36
N ASN A 151 0.85 10.12 -5.05
CA ASN A 151 -0.25 10.66 -4.25
C ASN A 151 -1.54 9.82 -4.33
N CYS A 152 -1.46 8.53 -4.59
CA CYS A 152 -2.61 7.65 -4.48
C CYS A 152 -3.09 7.60 -3.02
N THR A 153 -4.37 7.86 -2.81
CA THR A 153 -5.05 7.83 -1.49
C THR A 153 -6.16 6.79 -1.45
N CYS A 154 -6.25 5.95 -2.47
CA CYS A 154 -7.17 4.83 -2.50
C CYS A 154 -6.72 3.76 -1.52
N VAL A 155 -7.67 2.97 -1.06
CA VAL A 155 -7.44 1.79 -0.21
C VAL A 155 -8.16 0.60 -0.80
N GLU A 156 -7.93 -0.56 -0.26
CA GLU A 156 -8.72 -1.75 -0.54
C GLU A 156 -9.45 -2.22 0.71
N SER A 157 -10.57 -2.90 0.53
CA SER A 157 -11.31 -3.56 1.59
C SER A 157 -11.43 -5.05 1.30
N VAL A 158 -11.55 -5.85 2.36
CA VAL A 158 -11.84 -7.27 2.25
C VAL A 158 -13.36 -7.50 2.27
N ILE A 159 -13.82 -8.44 1.46
CA ILE A 159 -15.19 -8.96 1.45
C ILE A 159 -15.09 -10.43 1.80
N VAL A 160 -15.60 -10.80 2.97
CA VAL A 160 -15.67 -12.20 3.40
C VAL A 160 -16.93 -12.81 2.78
N MET A 161 -16.77 -13.95 2.11
CA MET A 161 -17.87 -14.69 1.49
C MET A 161 -18.41 -15.68 2.50
N GLU A 162 -19.71 -15.64 2.75
CA GLU A 162 -20.36 -16.64 3.59
C GLU A 162 -20.44 -17.98 2.83
N ASP A 163 -20.28 -19.09 3.54
CA ASP A 163 -20.54 -20.42 2.99
C ASP A 163 -22.06 -20.60 2.88
N GLU A 164 -22.54 -20.92 1.68
CA GLU A 164 -23.94 -21.29 1.42
C GLU A 164 -24.27 -22.67 1.99
#